data_0aef87cd9a97475fdb5f4c131a8dbf78
#
_entry.id   0aef87cd9a97475fdb5f4c131a8dbf78
#
_cell.length_a   1.000
_cell.length_b   1.000
_cell.length_c   1.000
_cell.angle_alpha   90.00
_cell.angle_beta   90.00
_cell.angle_gamma   90.00
#
_symmetry.space_group_name_H-M   'P 1'
#
loop_
_entity.id
_entity.type
_entity.pdbx_description
1 polymer ?
#
loop_
_entity_poly.entity_id
_entity_poly.type
_entity_poly.pdbx_seq_one_letter_code
_entity_poly.pdbx_strand_id
1 'polypeptide(L)'
;MATSCFDVGPNRYSGQLVCDFEYDNAKFNADSTLFETLDGIGIGYDVMAFYHQLSPDNLWFDGGFMLSCQDMPKSMVTEGLVNTYRANLVPAVNGNTYLVYHSNPYGLMPEHDVVFLANKNGTCNVAGCFVTNTVEVATAVAEKFEKGDKLVLKATGYNAGAVTGTAEMTLAEFSNQKDSIVSTWTAFNLAKLGTVECI
;
A
#
# COMPACT_ATOMS: atom_id res chain seq x y z
N MET A 1 0.97 0.01 9.36
CA MET A 1 2.02 0.60 10.19
C MET A 1 3.35 0.12 9.65
N ALA A 2 4.09 0.95 8.95
CA ALA A 2 5.43 0.61 8.49
C ALA A 2 6.43 1.11 9.52
N THR A 3 7.35 0.26 9.95
CA THR A 3 8.37 0.58 10.96
C THR A 3 9.74 0.53 10.30
N SER A 4 10.50 1.62 10.35
CA SER A 4 11.83 1.72 9.77
C SER A 4 12.87 2.19 10.78
N CYS A 5 14.11 1.77 10.61
CA CYS A 5 15.26 2.24 11.36
C CYS A 5 16.13 3.15 10.47
N PHE A 6 16.64 4.25 11.03
CA PHE A 6 17.53 5.17 10.34
C PHE A 6 18.97 5.01 10.78
N ASP A 7 19.90 5.10 9.84
CA ASP A 7 21.30 5.34 10.10
C ASP A 7 21.65 6.78 9.66
N VAL A 8 21.81 7.70 10.61
CA VAL A 8 22.11 9.11 10.34
C VAL A 8 23.56 9.41 10.64
N GLY A 9 24.46 9.05 9.74
CA GLY A 9 25.88 9.37 9.84
C GLY A 9 26.64 8.60 10.95
N PRO A 10 27.79 9.12 11.46
CA PRO A 10 28.62 8.39 12.43
C PRO A 10 27.94 8.12 13.77
N ASN A 11 26.84 8.82 14.06
CA ASN A 11 25.98 8.54 15.21
C ASN A 11 24.80 7.70 14.70
N ARG A 12 24.80 6.41 14.99
CA ARG A 12 23.66 5.51 14.72
C ARG A 12 22.55 5.82 15.70
N TYR A 13 21.47 6.38 15.19
CA TYR A 13 20.22 6.48 15.94
C TYR A 13 19.35 5.29 15.53
N SER A 14 19.03 4.41 16.47
CA SER A 14 18.00 3.41 16.28
C SER A 14 16.68 4.02 16.71
N GLY A 15 15.74 4.16 15.81
CA GLY A 15 14.40 4.66 16.05
C GLY A 15 13.38 3.85 15.29
N GLN A 16 12.13 3.88 15.74
CA GLN A 16 11.01 3.31 15.03
C GLN A 16 10.23 4.44 14.38
N LEU A 17 10.12 4.42 13.05
CA LEU A 17 9.21 5.30 12.31
C LEU A 17 7.90 4.56 12.06
N VAL A 18 6.80 5.20 12.36
CA VAL A 18 5.46 4.76 12.00
C VAL A 18 4.92 5.74 10.98
N CYS A 19 4.61 5.23 9.80
CA CYS A 19 3.97 5.98 8.73
C CYS A 19 2.47 5.80 8.88
N ASP A 20 1.75 6.86 9.23
CA ASP A 20 0.29 6.86 9.43
C ASP A 20 -0.48 7.45 8.25
N PHE A 21 0.26 8.02 7.27
CA PHE A 21 -0.29 8.65 6.06
C PHE A 21 -1.15 9.90 6.32
N GLU A 22 -1.08 10.48 7.50
CA GLU A 22 -1.76 11.73 7.82
C GLU A 22 -0.89 12.92 7.34
N TYR A 23 -1.37 13.63 6.34
CA TYR A 23 -0.74 14.85 5.83
C TYR A 23 -1.52 16.08 6.28
N ASP A 24 -0.88 16.98 6.99
CA ASP A 24 -1.50 18.21 7.51
C ASP A 24 -2.11 19.10 6.41
N ASN A 25 -1.62 18.99 5.19
CA ASN A 25 -2.04 19.81 4.05
C ASN A 25 -2.64 19.02 2.88
N ALA A 26 -2.95 17.74 3.07
CA ALA A 26 -3.56 16.94 2.02
C ALA A 26 -4.94 17.51 1.62
N LYS A 27 -5.09 17.85 0.34
CA LYS A 27 -6.36 18.31 -0.21
C LYS A 27 -6.98 17.18 -1.01
N PHE A 28 -7.83 16.43 -0.37
CA PHE A 28 -8.58 15.38 -1.03
C PHE A 28 -9.60 15.96 -2.02
N ASN A 29 -9.81 15.26 -3.12
CA ASN A 29 -10.90 15.58 -4.06
C ASN A 29 -12.27 15.23 -3.46
N ALA A 30 -13.33 15.45 -4.23
CA ALA A 30 -14.72 15.16 -3.80
C ALA A 30 -14.94 13.68 -3.45
N ASP A 31 -14.13 12.77 -3.99
CA ASP A 31 -14.20 11.32 -3.73
C ASP A 31 -13.37 10.90 -2.53
N SER A 32 -12.83 11.84 -1.77
CA SER A 32 -11.95 11.59 -0.61
C SER A 32 -10.66 10.83 -0.97
N THR A 33 -10.13 11.10 -2.16
CA THR A 33 -8.86 10.57 -2.65
C THR A 33 -7.91 11.69 -3.10
N LEU A 34 -6.61 11.43 -3.05
CA LEU A 34 -5.58 12.34 -3.53
C LEU A 34 -4.91 11.75 -4.77
N PHE A 35 -5.06 12.45 -5.90
CA PHE A 35 -4.48 12.07 -7.19
C PHE A 35 -3.19 12.80 -7.52
N GLU A 36 -2.73 13.72 -6.67
CA GLU A 36 -1.53 14.49 -6.94
C GLU A 36 -0.29 13.75 -6.48
N THR A 37 0.76 13.79 -7.30
CA THR A 37 2.11 13.40 -6.89
C THR A 37 2.74 14.58 -6.14
N LEU A 38 3.34 14.33 -4.98
CA LEU A 38 3.96 15.40 -4.20
C LEU A 38 5.27 15.91 -4.82
N ASP A 39 6.04 15.06 -5.50
CA ASP A 39 7.33 15.40 -6.09
C ASP A 39 7.51 14.86 -7.53
N GLY A 40 6.43 14.53 -8.21
CA GLY A 40 6.48 13.94 -9.56
C GLY A 40 6.90 12.47 -9.60
N ILE A 41 7.28 11.87 -8.48
CA ILE A 41 7.71 10.47 -8.35
C ILE A 41 6.95 9.67 -7.30
N GLY A 42 5.98 10.27 -6.63
CA GLY A 42 5.16 9.54 -5.67
C GLY A 42 4.67 10.35 -4.48
N ILE A 43 3.92 9.70 -3.62
CA ILE A 43 3.48 10.22 -2.34
C ILE A 43 4.65 10.07 -1.37
N GLY A 44 5.25 11.19 -0.97
CA GLY A 44 6.49 11.18 -0.18
C GLY A 44 6.27 11.43 1.31
N TYR A 45 7.04 10.72 2.10
CA TYR A 45 7.48 11.13 3.44
C TYR A 45 8.97 11.44 3.35
N ASP A 46 9.51 12.21 4.29
CA ASP A 46 10.93 12.58 4.30
C ASP A 46 11.90 11.38 4.21
N VAL A 47 11.40 10.18 4.43
CA VAL A 47 12.20 8.95 4.54
C VAL A 47 11.84 7.87 3.53
N MET A 48 10.67 7.94 2.91
CA MET A 48 10.24 6.99 1.88
C MET A 48 9.30 7.66 0.89
N ALA A 49 9.39 7.23 -0.37
CA ALA A 49 8.50 7.61 -1.43
C ALA A 49 7.70 6.39 -1.89
N PHE A 50 6.41 6.57 -2.10
CA PHE A 50 5.51 5.60 -2.67
C PHE A 50 5.22 5.99 -4.10
N TYR A 51 5.41 5.05 -5.03
CA TYR A 51 5.17 5.33 -6.43
C TYR A 51 3.69 5.60 -6.69
N HIS A 52 3.41 6.58 -7.52
CA HIS A 52 2.06 6.99 -7.90
C HIS A 52 2.06 7.36 -9.38
N GLN A 53 1.23 6.71 -10.17
CA GLN A 53 1.10 6.97 -11.59
C GLN A 53 -0.32 7.42 -11.93
N LEU A 54 -0.40 8.53 -12.64
CA LEU A 54 -1.63 8.97 -13.29
C LEU A 54 -1.61 8.54 -14.76
N SER A 55 -2.80 8.42 -15.34
CA SER A 55 -2.95 8.30 -16.78
C SER A 55 -2.31 9.50 -17.52
N PRO A 56 -1.92 9.34 -18.82
CA PRO A 56 -1.26 10.41 -19.57
C PRO A 56 -2.03 11.74 -19.62
N ASP A 57 -3.34 11.70 -19.48
CA ASP A 57 -4.22 12.86 -19.42
C ASP A 57 -4.56 13.32 -17.99
N ASN A 58 -3.99 12.69 -16.97
CA ASN A 58 -4.22 12.93 -15.55
C ASN A 58 -5.68 12.79 -15.10
N LEU A 59 -6.47 11.99 -15.80
CA LEU A 59 -7.90 11.83 -15.51
C LEU A 59 -8.18 10.72 -14.50
N TRP A 60 -7.30 9.70 -14.40
CA TRP A 60 -7.47 8.58 -13.48
C TRP A 60 -6.14 8.06 -12.93
N PHE A 61 -6.25 7.34 -11.83
CA PHE A 61 -5.14 6.63 -11.20
C PHE A 61 -4.81 5.37 -12.00
N ASP A 62 -3.58 5.27 -12.48
CA ASP A 62 -3.13 4.22 -13.39
C ASP A 62 -2.28 3.14 -12.71
N GLY A 63 -1.72 3.41 -11.55
CA GLY A 63 -0.96 2.41 -10.80
C GLY A 63 -0.12 2.95 -9.64
N GLY A 64 0.40 2.04 -8.85
CA GLY A 64 1.16 2.34 -7.64
C GLY A 64 0.27 2.62 -6.44
N PHE A 65 0.56 3.66 -5.69
CA PHE A 65 -0.15 4.01 -4.47
C PHE A 65 -0.92 5.31 -4.60
N MET A 66 -2.11 5.35 -4.03
CA MET A 66 -2.92 6.53 -3.92
C MET A 66 -3.37 6.73 -2.47
N LEU A 67 -3.32 7.97 -2.00
CA LEU A 67 -3.85 8.32 -0.68
C LEU A 67 -5.37 8.37 -0.71
N SER A 68 -6.02 7.77 0.26
CA SER A 68 -7.47 7.73 0.40
C SER A 68 -7.88 7.95 1.85
N CYS A 69 -8.99 8.64 2.06
CA CYS A 69 -9.69 8.75 3.34
C CYS A 69 -11.17 8.33 3.23
N GLN A 70 -11.51 7.50 2.26
CA GLN A 70 -12.88 7.01 2.09
C GLN A 70 -13.26 6.07 3.24
N ASP A 71 -14.28 6.45 4.01
CA ASP A 71 -14.74 5.71 5.20
C ASP A 71 -16.23 5.35 5.17
N MET A 72 -16.88 5.50 4.01
CA MET A 72 -18.33 5.26 3.89
C MET A 72 -18.72 3.85 4.34
N PRO A 73 -19.73 3.68 5.23
CA PRO A 73 -20.24 2.39 5.59
C PRO A 73 -20.74 1.62 4.35
N LYS A 74 -20.51 0.30 4.31
CA LYS A 74 -20.94 -0.58 3.20
C LYS A 74 -22.43 -0.41 2.86
N SER A 75 -23.26 -0.08 3.86
CA SER A 75 -24.70 0.17 3.70
C SER A 75 -25.06 1.46 2.96
N MET A 76 -24.09 2.39 2.80
CA MET A 76 -24.28 3.66 2.07
C MET A 76 -23.77 3.61 0.64
N VAL A 77 -23.27 2.47 0.19
CA VAL A 77 -22.82 2.28 -1.18
C VAL A 77 -24.06 2.17 -2.07
N THR A 78 -24.41 3.26 -2.74
CA THR A 78 -25.39 3.26 -3.81
C THR A 78 -24.79 2.66 -5.07
N GLU A 79 -25.58 1.90 -5.83
CA GLU A 79 -25.18 1.42 -7.15
C GLU A 79 -24.58 2.57 -7.98
N GLY A 80 -23.39 2.37 -8.52
CA GLY A 80 -22.66 3.35 -9.34
C GLY A 80 -21.61 4.19 -8.60
N LEU A 81 -21.50 4.13 -7.27
CA LEU A 81 -20.35 4.70 -6.59
C LEU A 81 -19.13 3.78 -6.73
N VAL A 82 -18.07 4.31 -7.23
CA VAL A 82 -16.80 3.58 -7.38
C VAL A 82 -16.18 3.40 -5.99
N ASN A 83 -16.18 2.15 -5.51
CA ASN A 83 -15.58 1.77 -4.23
C ASN A 83 -14.13 1.29 -4.37
N THR A 84 -13.52 1.56 -5.52
CA THR A 84 -12.18 1.09 -5.88
C THR A 84 -11.14 1.46 -4.83
N TYR A 85 -11.28 2.65 -4.26
CA TYR A 85 -10.29 3.24 -3.36
C TYR A 85 -10.68 3.17 -1.88
N ARG A 86 -11.70 2.40 -1.57
CA ARG A 86 -12.20 2.28 -0.22
C ARG A 86 -11.71 1.00 0.44
N ALA A 87 -11.12 1.13 1.63
CA ALA A 87 -10.80 -0.02 2.47
C ALA A 87 -12.09 -0.76 2.89
N ASN A 88 -12.01 -2.08 2.94
CA ASN A 88 -13.17 -2.89 3.29
C ASN A 88 -13.49 -2.78 4.79
N LEU A 89 -14.65 -2.21 5.09
CA LEU A 89 -15.32 -2.23 6.40
C LEU A 89 -14.78 -1.35 7.52
N VAL A 90 -13.59 -0.77 7.45
CA VAL A 90 -12.98 -0.12 8.62
C VAL A 90 -12.25 1.16 8.24
N PRO A 91 -12.24 2.17 9.12
CA PRO A 91 -11.36 3.33 8.98
C PRO A 91 -9.89 2.89 9.03
N ALA A 92 -8.99 3.82 8.74
CA ALA A 92 -7.56 3.59 8.87
C ALA A 92 -7.18 3.06 10.27
N VAL A 93 -6.05 2.36 10.37
CA VAL A 93 -5.56 1.81 11.66
C VAL A 93 -5.22 2.93 12.63
N ASN A 94 -4.61 4.00 12.11
CA ASN A 94 -4.32 5.23 12.83
C ASN A 94 -4.83 6.40 11.98
N GLY A 95 -5.58 7.32 12.57
CA GLY A 95 -6.12 8.45 11.84
C GLY A 95 -7.25 8.09 10.87
N ASN A 96 -7.31 8.80 9.74
CA ASN A 96 -8.37 8.67 8.75
C ASN A 96 -7.88 8.29 7.36
N THR A 97 -6.55 8.28 7.14
CA THR A 97 -5.94 8.08 5.83
C THR A 97 -5.20 6.76 5.71
N TYR A 98 -5.15 6.24 4.51
CA TYR A 98 -4.45 5.01 4.15
C TYR A 98 -4.03 5.05 2.68
N LEU A 99 -3.07 4.22 2.30
CA LEU A 99 -2.72 4.02 0.90
C LEU A 99 -3.53 2.89 0.29
N VAL A 100 -3.99 3.11 -0.93
CA VAL A 100 -4.54 2.09 -1.82
C VAL A 100 -3.49 1.75 -2.85
N TYR A 101 -3.16 0.47 -2.97
CA TYR A 101 -2.23 -0.04 -3.98
C TYR A 101 -3.00 -0.62 -5.17
N HIS A 102 -2.61 -0.21 -6.37
CA HIS A 102 -3.11 -0.75 -7.63
C HIS A 102 -1.95 -1.25 -8.47
N SER A 103 -1.92 -2.55 -8.72
CA SER A 103 -0.97 -3.15 -9.65
C SER A 103 -1.53 -3.06 -11.07
N ASN A 104 -0.91 -2.24 -11.91
CA ASN A 104 -1.27 -2.14 -13.32
C ASN A 104 -0.25 -2.93 -14.18
N PRO A 105 -0.58 -4.14 -14.64
CA PRO A 105 0.34 -4.96 -15.43
C PRO A 105 0.60 -4.40 -16.83
N TYR A 106 -0.16 -3.41 -17.27
CA TYR A 106 -0.04 -2.76 -18.57
C TYR A 106 0.59 -1.36 -18.49
N GLY A 107 0.72 -0.83 -17.29
CA GLY A 107 1.32 0.48 -17.07
C GLY A 107 2.85 0.45 -17.14
N LEU A 108 3.44 1.63 -17.31
CA LEU A 108 4.88 1.84 -17.15
C LEU A 108 5.22 1.93 -15.66
N MET A 109 5.00 0.84 -14.92
CA MET A 109 5.37 0.79 -13.52
C MET A 109 6.88 0.88 -13.38
N PRO A 110 7.39 1.60 -12.39
CA PRO A 110 8.81 1.54 -12.07
C PRO A 110 9.18 0.14 -11.60
N GLU A 111 10.45 -0.12 -11.57
CA GLU A 111 11.00 -1.39 -11.08
C GLU A 111 10.65 -1.63 -9.60
N HIS A 112 10.32 -0.55 -8.87
CA HIS A 112 10.06 -0.57 -7.43
C HIS A 112 8.90 0.36 -7.05
N ASP A 113 8.01 -0.13 -6.20
CA ASP A 113 6.80 0.60 -5.77
C ASP A 113 7.07 1.51 -4.56
N VAL A 114 8.06 1.20 -3.74
CA VAL A 114 8.46 1.97 -2.57
C VAL A 114 9.97 2.16 -2.55
N VAL A 115 10.42 3.40 -2.41
CA VAL A 115 11.85 3.77 -2.33
C VAL A 115 12.13 4.43 -0.98
N PHE A 116 13.20 4.00 -0.31
CA PHE A 116 13.63 4.59 0.96
C PHE A 116 14.64 5.70 0.71
N LEU A 117 14.32 6.91 1.19
CA LEU A 117 15.08 8.14 0.93
C LEU A 117 16.00 8.55 2.09
N ALA A 118 15.90 7.87 3.23
CA ALA A 118 16.68 8.21 4.41
C ALA A 118 18.16 7.96 4.19
N ASN A 119 18.96 9.03 4.18
CA ASN A 119 20.41 9.07 3.94
C ASN A 119 20.87 8.94 2.48
N LYS A 120 22.19 9.15 2.29
CA LYS A 120 22.87 8.88 1.01
C LYS A 120 22.79 7.42 0.54
N ASN A 121 22.40 6.49 1.41
CA ASN A 121 22.28 5.07 1.12
C ASN A 121 20.87 4.54 1.33
N GLY A 122 19.90 5.40 1.65
CA GLY A 122 18.46 5.15 1.67
C GLY A 122 18.00 3.75 2.10
N THR A 123 18.62 3.13 3.11
CA THR A 123 18.27 1.76 3.52
C THR A 123 17.40 1.72 4.76
N CYS A 124 16.54 0.72 4.84
CA CYS A 124 15.60 0.52 5.93
C CYS A 124 15.39 -0.96 6.26
N ASN A 125 15.14 -1.25 7.54
CA ASN A 125 14.59 -2.54 7.97
C ASN A 125 13.09 -2.39 8.21
N VAL A 126 12.28 -2.89 7.29
CA VAL A 126 10.83 -2.77 7.38
C VAL A 126 10.27 -3.87 8.26
N ALA A 127 9.62 -3.52 9.35
CA ALA A 127 9.02 -4.49 10.25
C ALA A 127 7.72 -5.06 9.68
N GLY A 128 6.87 -4.20 9.09
CA GLY A 128 5.60 -4.60 8.50
C GLY A 128 4.65 -3.44 8.27
N CYS A 129 3.48 -3.76 7.75
CA CYS A 129 2.37 -2.84 7.59
C CYS A 129 1.05 -3.56 7.94
N PHE A 130 -0.04 -2.81 8.01
CA PHE A 130 -1.37 -3.39 8.03
C PHE A 130 -1.98 -3.29 6.64
N VAL A 131 -2.64 -4.35 6.22
CA VAL A 131 -3.30 -4.44 4.92
C VAL A 131 -4.73 -4.96 5.05
N THR A 132 -5.57 -4.56 4.12
CA THR A 132 -6.91 -5.11 3.93
C THR A 132 -7.26 -5.02 2.45
N ASN A 133 -8.24 -5.79 1.99
CA ASN A 133 -8.79 -5.61 0.66
C ASN A 133 -9.62 -4.33 0.58
N THR A 134 -9.69 -3.73 -0.61
CA THR A 134 -10.70 -2.71 -0.90
C THR A 134 -12.09 -3.36 -0.98
N VAL A 135 -13.13 -2.56 -0.87
CA VAL A 135 -14.51 -3.04 -1.02
C VAL A 135 -14.72 -3.68 -2.38
N GLU A 136 -14.17 -3.07 -3.43
CA GLU A 136 -14.27 -3.60 -4.79
C GLU A 136 -13.59 -4.95 -4.94
N VAL A 137 -12.34 -5.08 -4.48
CA VAL A 137 -11.60 -6.35 -4.53
C VAL A 137 -12.32 -7.43 -3.73
N ALA A 138 -12.76 -7.13 -2.50
CA ALA A 138 -13.48 -8.09 -1.67
C ALA A 138 -14.79 -8.55 -2.33
N THR A 139 -15.51 -7.66 -3.00
CA THR A 139 -16.74 -7.98 -3.75
C THR A 139 -16.42 -8.84 -4.97
N ALA A 140 -15.45 -8.42 -5.79
CA ALA A 140 -15.06 -9.16 -6.99
C ALA A 140 -14.56 -10.59 -6.66
N VAL A 141 -13.80 -10.73 -5.59
CA VAL A 141 -13.32 -12.04 -5.10
C VAL A 141 -14.50 -12.90 -4.67
N ALA A 142 -15.43 -12.35 -3.89
CA ALA A 142 -16.59 -13.09 -3.42
C ALA A 142 -17.52 -13.58 -4.57
N GLU A 143 -17.58 -12.82 -5.67
CA GLU A 143 -18.42 -13.11 -6.82
C GLU A 143 -17.77 -14.04 -7.86
N LYS A 144 -16.43 -13.96 -8.02
CA LYS A 144 -15.74 -14.55 -9.17
C LYS A 144 -14.79 -15.69 -8.79
N PHE A 145 -14.35 -15.78 -7.53
CA PHE A 145 -13.41 -16.82 -7.13
C PHE A 145 -14.11 -18.18 -7.05
N GLU A 146 -13.40 -19.17 -7.56
CA GLU A 146 -13.78 -20.58 -7.49
C GLU A 146 -12.85 -21.35 -6.55
N LYS A 147 -13.17 -22.61 -6.27
CA LYS A 147 -12.34 -23.46 -5.42
C LYS A 147 -10.96 -23.66 -6.02
N GLY A 148 -9.95 -23.31 -5.26
CA GLY A 148 -8.54 -23.33 -5.66
C GLY A 148 -7.96 -21.96 -5.92
N ASP A 149 -8.80 -20.91 -6.06
CA ASP A 149 -8.33 -19.56 -6.33
C ASP A 149 -7.75 -18.92 -5.08
N LYS A 150 -6.71 -18.12 -5.30
CA LYS A 150 -6.02 -17.32 -4.27
C LYS A 150 -5.66 -15.94 -4.79
N LEU A 151 -5.82 -14.96 -3.90
CA LEU A 151 -5.25 -13.63 -4.08
C LEU A 151 -4.10 -13.49 -3.08
N VAL A 152 -2.88 -13.26 -3.58
CA VAL A 152 -1.68 -13.15 -2.74
C VAL A 152 -1.02 -11.79 -2.96
N LEU A 153 -0.80 -11.08 -1.87
CA LEU A 153 0.08 -9.91 -1.84
C LEU A 153 1.51 -10.39 -1.62
N LYS A 154 2.41 -10.01 -2.52
CA LYS A 154 3.83 -10.31 -2.42
C LYS A 154 4.64 -9.03 -2.35
N ALA A 155 5.57 -8.96 -1.42
CA ALA A 155 6.58 -7.93 -1.32
C ALA A 155 7.96 -8.53 -1.57
N THR A 156 8.79 -7.85 -2.38
CA THR A 156 10.17 -8.24 -2.66
C THR A 156 11.07 -7.06 -2.31
N GLY A 157 12.00 -7.28 -1.40
CA GLY A 157 12.97 -6.26 -1.00
C GLY A 157 14.22 -6.29 -1.87
N TYR A 158 14.79 -5.13 -2.14
CA TYR A 158 16.02 -4.96 -2.92
C TYR A 158 17.01 -4.06 -2.17
N ASN A 159 18.30 -4.35 -2.37
CA ASN A 159 19.41 -3.52 -1.91
C ASN A 159 20.56 -3.65 -2.91
N ALA A 160 21.10 -2.53 -3.38
CA ALA A 160 22.13 -2.46 -4.42
C ALA A 160 21.77 -3.30 -5.68
N GLY A 161 20.51 -3.27 -6.07
CA GLY A 161 19.97 -4.03 -7.22
C GLY A 161 19.79 -5.53 -7.00
N ALA A 162 20.11 -6.06 -5.81
CA ALA A 162 19.94 -7.48 -5.49
C ALA A 162 18.72 -7.70 -4.60
N VAL A 163 17.99 -8.79 -4.84
CA VAL A 163 16.90 -9.23 -3.97
C VAL A 163 17.45 -9.60 -2.59
N THR A 164 16.91 -8.99 -1.53
CA THR A 164 17.28 -9.26 -0.14
C THR A 164 16.35 -10.26 0.52
N GLY A 165 15.08 -10.27 0.15
CA GLY A 165 14.10 -11.19 0.69
C GLY A 165 12.73 -11.00 0.07
N THR A 166 11.81 -11.92 0.40
CA THR A 166 10.41 -11.86 -0.01
C THR A 166 9.49 -12.15 1.16
N ALA A 167 8.32 -11.51 1.15
CA ALA A 167 7.24 -11.78 2.07
C ALA A 167 5.94 -11.92 1.28
N GLU A 168 5.07 -12.82 1.72
CA GLU A 168 3.77 -13.07 1.08
C GLU A 168 2.67 -13.11 2.13
N MET A 169 1.50 -12.63 1.75
CA MET A 169 0.28 -12.69 2.54
C MET A 169 -0.89 -13.03 1.64
N THR A 170 -1.66 -14.06 2.02
CA THR A 170 -2.89 -14.41 1.33
C THR A 170 -3.99 -13.43 1.72
N LEU A 171 -4.51 -12.67 0.75
CA LEU A 171 -5.62 -11.72 0.91
C LEU A 171 -6.98 -12.36 0.69
N ALA A 172 -7.03 -13.43 -0.09
CA ALA A 172 -8.22 -14.28 -0.23
C ALA A 172 -7.80 -15.68 -0.64
N GLU A 173 -8.54 -16.67 -0.18
CA GLU A 173 -8.39 -18.08 -0.56
C GLU A 173 -9.74 -18.76 -0.54
N PHE A 174 -10.07 -19.44 -1.63
CA PHE A 174 -11.26 -20.27 -1.76
C PHE A 174 -10.83 -21.73 -1.85
N SER A 175 -11.10 -22.47 -0.81
CA SER A 175 -10.66 -23.86 -0.69
C SER A 175 -11.82 -24.83 -0.44
N ASN A 176 -11.54 -26.13 -0.54
CA ASN A 176 -12.54 -27.16 -0.20
C ASN A 176 -12.91 -27.17 1.30
N GLN A 177 -12.09 -26.54 2.14
CA GLN A 177 -12.27 -26.54 3.59
C GLN A 177 -12.89 -25.25 4.11
N LYS A 178 -12.46 -24.11 3.58
CA LYS A 178 -12.92 -22.80 4.05
C LYS A 178 -12.57 -21.72 3.02
N ASP A 179 -13.54 -20.87 2.75
CA ASP A 179 -13.32 -19.64 2.00
C ASP A 179 -12.96 -18.53 2.99
N SER A 180 -11.96 -17.74 2.63
CA SER A 180 -11.50 -16.62 3.45
C SER A 180 -11.18 -15.41 2.59
N ILE A 181 -11.58 -14.23 3.06
CA ILE A 181 -11.26 -12.93 2.47
C ILE A 181 -10.80 -12.02 3.61
N VAL A 182 -9.63 -11.41 3.46
CA VAL A 182 -9.16 -10.40 4.41
C VAL A 182 -10.06 -9.17 4.28
N SER A 183 -10.83 -8.90 5.33
CA SER A 183 -11.83 -7.82 5.38
C SER A 183 -11.58 -6.83 6.51
N THR A 184 -10.52 -7.02 7.27
CA THR A 184 -10.09 -6.13 8.36
C THR A 184 -8.60 -5.86 8.23
N TRP A 185 -8.12 -4.78 8.83
CA TRP A 185 -6.69 -4.48 8.85
C TRP A 185 -5.92 -5.60 9.54
N THR A 186 -5.10 -6.28 8.76
CA THR A 186 -4.34 -7.47 9.18
C THR A 186 -2.86 -7.20 9.03
N ALA A 187 -2.08 -7.56 10.03
CA ALA A 187 -0.64 -7.33 10.02
C ALA A 187 0.06 -8.16 8.93
N PHE A 188 0.81 -7.50 8.08
CA PHE A 188 1.71 -8.10 7.10
C PHE A 188 3.15 -7.92 7.56
N ASN A 189 3.78 -9.01 7.96
CA ASN A 189 5.15 -9.01 8.46
C ASN A 189 6.15 -8.93 7.30
N LEU A 190 6.95 -7.86 7.26
CA LEU A 190 7.95 -7.60 6.23
C LEU A 190 9.39 -7.78 6.73
N ALA A 191 9.60 -8.23 7.96
CA ALA A 191 10.94 -8.40 8.54
C ALA A 191 11.85 -9.34 7.72
N LYS A 192 11.25 -10.26 6.95
CA LYS A 192 11.99 -11.18 6.05
C LYS A 192 12.63 -10.48 4.86
N LEU A 193 12.25 -9.24 4.54
CA LEU A 193 12.88 -8.48 3.46
C LEU A 193 14.33 -8.11 3.79
N GLY A 194 14.70 -8.07 5.09
CA GLY A 194 16.02 -7.64 5.53
C GLY A 194 16.20 -6.13 5.41
N THR A 195 17.43 -5.70 5.16
CA THR A 195 17.76 -4.29 4.92
C THR A 195 17.55 -3.97 3.45
N VAL A 196 16.64 -3.06 3.15
CA VAL A 196 16.20 -2.74 1.79
C VAL A 196 16.40 -1.26 1.45
N GLU A 197 16.69 -0.96 0.19
CA GLU A 197 16.62 0.37 -0.42
C GLU A 197 15.22 0.62 -1.03
N CYS A 198 14.59 -0.45 -1.51
CA CYS A 198 13.27 -0.40 -2.14
C CYS A 198 12.53 -1.74 -2.05
N ILE A 199 11.23 -1.68 -2.30
CA ILE A 199 10.30 -2.80 -2.34
C ILE A 199 9.53 -2.75 -3.66
#